data_643fc8229be3ca9b028a14cbc1267fc8
#
_entry.id   643fc8229be3ca9b028a14cbc1267fc8
#
_cell.length_a   1.000
_cell.length_b   1.000
_cell.length_c   1.000
_cell.angle_alpha   90.00
_cell.angle_beta   90.00
_cell.angle_gamma   90.00
#
_symmetry.space_group_name_H-M   'P 1'
#
loop_
_entity.id
_entity.type
_entity.pdbx_description
1 polymer ?
#
loop_
_entity_poly.entity_id
_entity_poly.type
_entity_poly.pdbx_seq_one_letter_code
_entity_poly.pdbx_strand_id
1 'polypeptide(L)' 'MTVSKANLSREQIIADKINRLENIHIKGKFDYNAIQSLSTEARQKLTRIDPDTIAQASRIPGISPSDINILLVLLGR' A
#
# COMPACT_ATOMS: atom_id res chain seq x y z
N MET A 1 -10.43 -17.95 -27.24
CA MET A 1 -9.20 -18.22 -26.49
C MET A 1 -8.42 -16.96 -26.21
N THR A 2 -8.06 -16.25 -27.25
CA THR A 2 -7.27 -15.03 -27.11
C THR A 2 -7.98 -13.95 -26.32
N VAL A 3 -9.28 -13.81 -26.54
CA VAL A 3 -10.09 -12.80 -25.85
C VAL A 3 -10.16 -13.09 -24.35
N SER A 4 -10.43 -14.36 -24.03
CA SER A 4 -10.47 -14.78 -22.64
C SER A 4 -9.14 -14.56 -21.93
N LYS A 5 -8.07 -14.84 -22.64
CA LYS A 5 -6.73 -14.66 -22.10
C LYS A 5 -6.44 -13.20 -21.80
N ALA A 6 -6.86 -12.30 -22.68
CA ALA A 6 -6.67 -10.87 -22.46
C ALA A 6 -7.45 -10.37 -21.25
N ASN A 7 -8.71 -10.84 -21.11
CA ASN A 7 -9.54 -10.47 -19.96
C ASN A 7 -8.98 -11.01 -18.65
N LEU A 8 -8.52 -12.26 -18.67
CA LEU A 8 -7.89 -12.86 -17.50
C LEU A 8 -6.62 -12.11 -17.11
N SER A 9 -5.86 -11.67 -18.11
CA SER A 9 -4.64 -10.90 -17.88
C SER A 9 -4.91 -9.65 -17.05
N ARG A 10 -5.96 -8.91 -17.40
CA ARG A 10 -6.30 -7.68 -16.70
C ARG A 10 -6.69 -7.96 -15.25
N GLU A 11 -7.52 -8.97 -15.04
CA GLU A 11 -7.95 -9.33 -13.70
C GLU A 11 -6.79 -9.88 -12.86
N GLN A 12 -5.93 -10.67 -13.47
CA GLN A 12 -4.76 -11.21 -12.79
C GLN A 12 -3.77 -10.13 -12.39
N ILE A 13 -3.57 -9.12 -13.23
CA ILE A 13 -2.69 -8.02 -12.90
C ILE A 13 -3.17 -7.29 -11.65
N ILE A 14 -4.49 -7.06 -11.54
CA ILE A 14 -5.07 -6.42 -10.37
C ILE A 14 -4.90 -7.30 -9.14
N ALA A 15 -5.20 -8.59 -9.27
CA ALA A 15 -5.08 -9.54 -8.17
C ALA A 15 -3.61 -9.68 -7.71
N ASP A 16 -2.68 -9.74 -8.66
CA ASP A 16 -1.27 -9.83 -8.35
C ASP A 16 -0.77 -8.60 -7.60
N LYS A 17 -1.24 -7.41 -7.98
CA LYS A 17 -0.89 -6.19 -7.28
C LYS A 17 -1.34 -6.23 -5.83
N ILE A 18 -2.56 -6.66 -5.59
CA ILE A 18 -3.11 -6.78 -4.24
C ILE A 18 -2.29 -7.79 -3.43
N ASN A 19 -1.99 -8.94 -4.03
CA ASN A 19 -1.20 -9.96 -3.37
C ASN A 19 0.20 -9.48 -3.02
N ARG A 20 0.83 -8.72 -3.93
CA ARG A 20 2.14 -8.14 -3.65
C ARG A 20 2.09 -7.19 -2.47
N LEU A 21 1.08 -6.33 -2.43
CA LEU A 21 0.92 -5.38 -1.33
C LEU A 21 0.70 -6.09 0.00
N GLU A 22 0.00 -7.23 -0.03
CA GLU A 22 -0.23 -8.03 1.17
C GLU A 22 1.05 -8.72 1.66
N ASN A 23 2.02 -8.92 0.78
CA ASN A 23 3.30 -9.53 1.13
C ASN A 23 4.37 -8.50 1.52
N ILE A 24 4.08 -7.21 1.39
CA ILE A 24 5.03 -6.17 1.75
C ILE A 24 4.76 -5.77 3.20
N HIS A 25 5.57 -6.31 4.10
CA HIS A 25 5.45 -6.02 5.52
C HIS A 25 6.12 -4.69 5.84
N ILE A 26 5.43 -3.85 6.60
CA ILE A 26 5.93 -2.51 6.96
C ILE A 26 5.95 -2.28 8.47
N LYS A 27 5.43 -3.20 9.25
CA LYS A 27 5.39 -3.03 10.70
C LYS A 27 6.80 -2.90 11.26
N GLY A 28 7.04 -1.81 11.98
CA GLY A 28 8.32 -1.56 12.59
C GLY A 28 9.40 -1.05 11.64
N LYS A 29 9.08 -0.84 10.37
CA LYS A 29 10.07 -0.37 9.38
C LYS A 29 10.11 1.15 9.23
N PHE A 30 9.04 1.84 9.62
CA PHE A 30 8.92 3.27 9.40
C PHE A 30 8.66 4.01 10.71
N ASP A 31 9.25 5.19 10.81
CA ASP A 31 8.78 6.20 11.75
C ASP A 31 7.86 7.14 10.97
N TYR A 32 6.57 6.87 11.02
CA TYR A 32 5.60 7.61 10.21
C TYR A 32 5.60 9.11 10.54
N ASN A 33 5.87 9.46 11.79
CA ASN A 33 5.91 10.85 12.20
C ASN A 33 7.07 11.62 11.56
N ALA A 34 8.13 10.92 11.17
CA ALA A 34 9.29 11.53 10.52
C ALA A 34 9.10 11.68 9.01
N ILE A 35 8.07 11.06 8.42
CA ILE A 35 7.83 11.12 6.98
C ILE A 35 7.00 12.36 6.67
N GLN A 36 7.67 13.44 6.34
CA GLN A 36 6.99 14.73 6.09
C GLN A 36 6.12 14.72 4.83
N SER A 37 6.42 13.84 3.88
CA SER A 37 5.64 13.71 2.63
C SER A 37 4.25 13.14 2.86
N LEU A 38 4.04 12.42 3.96
CA LEU A 38 2.72 11.92 4.32
C LEU A 38 1.85 13.06 4.86
N SER A 39 0.54 12.97 4.61
CA SER A 39 -0.40 13.90 5.22
C SER A 39 -0.40 13.73 6.74
N THR A 40 -0.80 14.77 7.46
CA THR A 40 -0.88 14.71 8.92
C THR A 40 -1.82 13.59 9.37
N GLU A 41 -2.96 13.47 8.70
CA GLU A 41 -3.92 12.42 9.01
C GLU A 41 -3.32 11.03 8.79
N ALA A 42 -2.62 10.85 7.67
CA ALA A 42 -1.98 9.56 7.39
C ALA A 42 -0.94 9.21 8.44
N ARG A 43 -0.10 10.17 8.82
CA ARG A 43 0.91 9.93 9.86
C ARG A 43 0.29 9.51 11.18
N GLN A 44 -0.77 10.20 11.58
CA GLN A 44 -1.46 9.89 12.83
C GLN A 44 -2.08 8.50 12.81
N LYS A 45 -2.76 8.17 11.72
CA LYS A 45 -3.44 6.88 11.60
C LYS A 45 -2.46 5.72 11.47
N LEU A 46 -1.42 5.88 10.68
CA LEU A 46 -0.40 4.85 10.54
C LEU A 46 0.32 4.60 11.86
N THR A 47 0.61 5.65 12.61
CA THR A 47 1.27 5.51 13.90
C THR A 47 0.38 4.80 14.91
N ARG A 48 -0.91 5.13 14.91
CA ARG A 48 -1.87 4.55 15.86
C ARG A 48 -2.20 3.10 15.55
N ILE A 49 -2.47 2.82 14.28
CA ILE A 49 -2.93 1.50 13.84
C ILE A 49 -1.76 0.55 13.64
N ASP A 50 -0.63 1.08 13.17
CA ASP A 50 0.59 0.31 12.91
C ASP A 50 0.30 -0.91 12.03
N PRO A 51 -0.17 -0.69 10.79
CA PRO A 51 -0.56 -1.79 9.91
C PRO A 51 0.63 -2.70 9.62
N ASP A 52 0.34 -3.97 9.45
CA ASP A 52 1.36 -4.99 9.23
C ASP A 52 1.90 -4.95 7.79
N THR A 53 1.03 -4.67 6.84
CA THR A 53 1.37 -4.67 5.42
C THR A 53 0.87 -3.40 4.73
N ILE A 54 1.41 -3.16 3.53
CA ILE A 54 0.95 -2.05 2.69
C ILE A 54 -0.53 -2.21 2.34
N ALA A 55 -0.98 -3.44 2.08
CA ALA A 55 -2.39 -3.68 1.77
C ALA A 55 -3.29 -3.27 2.94
N GLN A 56 -2.90 -3.59 4.16
CA GLN A 56 -3.66 -3.16 5.34
C GLN A 56 -3.65 -1.65 5.49
N ALA A 57 -2.51 -1.01 5.25
CA ALA A 57 -2.42 0.44 5.30
C ALA A 57 -3.36 1.10 4.30
N SER A 58 -3.46 0.54 3.09
CA SER A 58 -4.31 1.10 2.04
C SER A 58 -5.80 1.03 2.36
N ARG A 59 -6.19 0.14 3.27
CA ARG A 59 -7.59 -0.02 3.69
C ARG A 59 -8.00 0.92 4.82
N ILE A 60 -7.07 1.64 5.40
CA ILE A 60 -7.37 2.55 6.49
C ILE A 60 -8.08 3.79 5.94
N PRO A 61 -9.27 4.14 6.46
CA PRO A 61 -9.93 5.39 6.04
C PRO A 61 -9.05 6.59 6.34
N GLY A 62 -8.90 7.48 5.37
CA GLY A 62 -8.05 8.65 5.50
C GLY A 62 -6.65 8.48 4.94
N ILE A 63 -6.28 7.27 4.57
CA ILE A 63 -5.02 7.02 3.86
C ILE A 63 -5.30 7.11 2.35
N SER A 64 -4.61 8.02 1.66
CA SER A 64 -4.79 8.23 0.23
C SER A 64 -3.85 7.34 -0.58
N PRO A 65 -4.14 7.13 -1.88
CA PRO A 65 -3.19 6.44 -2.75
C PRO A 65 -1.82 7.11 -2.79
N SER A 66 -1.78 8.43 -2.65
CA SER A 66 -0.51 9.17 -2.60
C SER A 66 0.31 8.77 -1.39
N ASP A 67 -0.33 8.60 -0.24
CA ASP A 67 0.36 8.18 0.98
C ASP A 67 0.97 6.80 0.81
N ILE A 68 0.21 5.87 0.22
CA ILE A 68 0.70 4.52 -0.05
C ILE A 68 1.87 4.55 -1.02
N ASN A 69 1.78 5.38 -2.04
CA ASN A 69 2.85 5.52 -3.03
C ASN A 69 4.15 6.00 -2.38
N ILE A 70 4.04 6.94 -1.45
CA ILE A 70 5.20 7.43 -0.69
C ILE A 70 5.86 6.29 0.07
N LEU A 71 5.09 5.46 0.74
CA LEU A 71 5.63 4.32 1.47
C LEU A 71 6.32 3.33 0.53
N LEU A 72 5.73 3.07 -0.63
CA LEU A 72 6.32 2.17 -1.62
C LEU A 72 7.66 2.70 -2.13
N VAL A 73 7.73 4.00 -2.39
CA VAL A 73 8.97 4.63 -2.84
C VAL A 73 10.05 4.49 -1.77
N LEU A 74 9.70 4.71 -0.51
CA LEU A 74 10.64 4.59 0.59
C LEU A 74 11.13 3.15 0.80
N LEU A 75 10.31 2.18 0.39
CA LEU A 75 10.70 0.78 0.43
C LEU A 75 11.57 0.38 -0.77
N GLY A 76 11.75 1.28 -1.74
CA GLY A 76 12.50 0.99 -2.94
C GLY A 76 11.73 0.19 -3.98
N ARG A 77 10.43 0.34 -3.98
CA ARG A 77 9.55 -0.46 -4.86
C ARG A 77 8.85 0.35 -5.92
#